data_c492cfff8fb3f8d79689b1385437fba6
#
_entry.id   c492cfff8fb3f8d79689b1385437fba6
#
_cell.length_a   1.000
_cell.length_b   1.000
_cell.length_c   1.000
_cell.angle_alpha   90.00
_cell.angle_beta   90.00
_cell.angle_gamma   90.00
#
_symmetry.space_group_name_H-M   'P 1'
#
loop_
_entity.id
_entity.type
_entity.pdbx_description
1 polymer ?
#
loop_
_entity_poly.entity_id
_entity_poly.type
_entity_poly.pdbx_seq_one_letter_code
_entity_poly.pdbx_strand_id
1 'polypeptide(L)'
;MSSANRVTTPDTSVLIPVYNVERYVGACLDSLLAQDFTNFEALVINDGSTDGSRAILEQYASRDKRIRIIDKPNSGYGISMNRGLAEARGTYIAILESDDVMAQGALRLLYETACEHNAEVVKGNFWLWWSGNEDTAERAELFHVVPDSLIGKVVTPTVNGLDIFYQKPSIWSALYRADFLRQERIQFLETPGASYQDAGFNFKVWASAQRAVFIDEPLLKYRQDNETSSVRSPGKVFCVMDEHAEMRRWLEARPGDHRMLLKVLGRMKFNNYLWNYDRLSDELRTTFLERACPDLAADRDEGLLDEQIMGPVKFTELQCLLTSPERFRRVREKLPQDASGGLASVRQILAYGGIGALWHVLTERLGGRR
;
A
#
# COMPACT_ATOMS: atom_id res chain seq x y z
N MET A 1 -48.56 16.69 6.81
CA MET A 1 -47.29 17.35 6.41
C MET A 1 -46.25 16.24 6.24
N SER A 2 -45.94 15.96 5.00
CA SER A 2 -45.02 14.85 4.63
C SER A 2 -43.59 15.21 5.07
N SER A 3 -43.04 14.49 6.04
CA SER A 3 -41.61 14.52 6.31
C SER A 3 -40.91 13.89 5.12
N ALA A 4 -40.48 14.71 4.18
CA ALA A 4 -39.57 14.28 3.14
C ALA A 4 -38.38 13.63 3.82
N ASN A 5 -38.21 12.34 3.56
CA ASN A 5 -37.03 11.57 3.94
C ASN A 5 -35.82 12.25 3.29
N ARG A 6 -35.18 13.18 3.99
CA ARG A 6 -33.86 13.66 3.56
C ARG A 6 -32.95 12.46 3.62
N VAL A 7 -32.61 11.93 2.47
CA VAL A 7 -31.49 11.01 2.34
C VAL A 7 -30.28 11.80 2.81
N THR A 8 -29.90 11.60 4.06
CA THR A 8 -28.68 12.23 4.60
C THR A 8 -27.50 11.59 3.88
N THR A 9 -26.71 12.41 3.23
CA THR A 9 -25.44 11.96 2.63
C THR A 9 -24.60 11.36 3.76
N PRO A 10 -24.06 10.15 3.61
CA PRO A 10 -23.20 9.58 4.63
C PRO A 10 -21.92 10.40 4.76
N ASP A 11 -21.37 10.48 5.96
CA ASP A 11 -20.07 11.15 6.19
C ASP A 11 -18.94 10.32 5.58
N THR A 12 -19.03 8.99 5.66
CA THR A 12 -18.02 8.07 5.16
C THR A 12 -18.64 6.97 4.30
N SER A 13 -18.01 6.67 3.16
CA SER A 13 -18.23 5.45 2.38
C SER A 13 -17.09 4.47 2.67
N VAL A 14 -17.41 3.27 3.15
CA VAL A 14 -16.44 2.19 3.37
C VAL A 14 -16.49 1.24 2.18
N LEU A 15 -15.40 1.13 1.43
CA LEU A 15 -15.28 0.26 0.27
C LEU A 15 -14.76 -1.11 0.72
N ILE A 16 -15.49 -2.18 0.39
CA ILE A 16 -15.16 -3.55 0.78
C ILE A 16 -15.13 -4.42 -0.48
N PRO A 17 -13.95 -4.68 -1.06
CA PRO A 17 -13.83 -5.59 -2.20
C PRO A 17 -13.99 -7.04 -1.73
N VAL A 18 -14.78 -7.82 -2.44
CA VAL A 18 -15.11 -9.21 -2.08
C VAL A 18 -14.92 -10.13 -3.27
N TYR A 19 -14.07 -11.16 -3.10
CA TYR A 19 -13.92 -12.26 -4.04
C TYR A 19 -13.50 -13.55 -3.33
N ASN A 20 -14.41 -14.53 -3.22
CA ASN A 20 -14.17 -15.85 -2.62
C ASN A 20 -13.55 -15.78 -1.21
N VAL A 21 -14.25 -15.13 -0.28
CA VAL A 21 -13.84 -14.89 1.11
C VAL A 21 -14.92 -15.32 2.12
N GLU A 22 -15.72 -16.33 1.80
CA GLU A 22 -16.82 -16.79 2.66
C GLU A 22 -16.41 -17.07 4.12
N ARG A 23 -15.15 -17.47 4.35
CA ARG A 23 -14.62 -17.74 5.68
C ARG A 23 -14.39 -16.48 6.52
N TYR A 24 -14.24 -15.32 5.91
CA TYR A 24 -13.73 -14.11 6.57
C TYR A 24 -14.70 -12.94 6.53
N VAL A 25 -15.48 -12.81 5.46
CA VAL A 25 -16.30 -11.61 5.21
C VAL A 25 -17.33 -11.34 6.31
N GLY A 26 -17.82 -12.36 7.00
CA GLY A 26 -18.70 -12.20 8.17
C GLY A 26 -18.05 -11.40 9.29
N ALA A 27 -16.84 -11.80 9.72
CA ALA A 27 -16.09 -11.10 10.77
C ALA A 27 -15.71 -9.66 10.35
N CYS A 28 -15.39 -9.45 9.07
CA CYS A 28 -15.13 -8.13 8.50
C CYS A 28 -16.36 -7.22 8.67
N LEU A 29 -17.53 -7.67 8.22
CA LEU A 29 -18.77 -6.89 8.30
C LEU A 29 -19.22 -6.68 9.75
N ASP A 30 -19.11 -7.67 10.63
CA ASP A 30 -19.40 -7.53 12.04
C ASP A 30 -18.55 -6.43 12.70
N SER A 31 -17.26 -6.36 12.37
CA SER A 31 -16.36 -5.34 12.91
C SER A 31 -16.72 -3.92 12.46
N LEU A 32 -17.19 -3.78 11.22
CA LEU A 32 -17.66 -2.50 10.70
C LEU A 32 -19.00 -2.09 11.33
N LEU A 33 -19.95 -3.02 11.44
CA LEU A 33 -21.25 -2.74 12.01
C LEU A 33 -21.20 -2.46 13.53
N ALA A 34 -20.20 -2.97 14.23
CA ALA A 34 -19.92 -2.70 15.63
C ALA A 34 -19.27 -1.33 15.89
N GLN A 35 -18.94 -0.55 14.85
CA GLN A 35 -18.38 0.80 15.03
C GLN A 35 -19.40 1.71 15.71
N ASP A 36 -18.94 2.52 16.64
CA ASP A 36 -19.74 3.53 17.34
C ASP A 36 -20.04 4.76 16.47
N PHE A 37 -19.36 4.92 15.33
CA PHE A 37 -19.67 5.89 14.30
C PHE A 37 -20.72 5.31 13.34
N THR A 38 -21.91 5.93 13.25
CA THR A 38 -23.07 5.33 12.57
C THR A 38 -23.41 5.94 11.22
N ASN A 39 -22.92 7.16 10.90
CA ASN A 39 -23.22 7.85 9.65
C ASN A 39 -22.26 7.43 8.51
N PHE A 40 -22.30 6.15 8.16
CA PHE A 40 -21.56 5.61 7.04
C PHE A 40 -22.45 4.77 6.10
N GLU A 41 -22.00 4.55 4.87
CA GLU A 41 -22.45 3.47 3.99
C GLU A 41 -21.31 2.47 3.79
N ALA A 42 -21.64 1.20 3.64
CA ALA A 42 -20.72 0.13 3.28
C ALA A 42 -21.01 -0.29 1.84
N LEU A 43 -20.07 -0.04 0.93
CA LEU A 43 -20.14 -0.49 -0.46
C LEU A 43 -19.37 -1.80 -0.57
N VAL A 44 -20.13 -2.90 -0.66
CA VAL A 44 -19.57 -4.24 -0.76
C VAL A 44 -19.53 -4.65 -2.22
N ILE A 45 -18.35 -4.63 -2.82
CA ILE A 45 -18.15 -4.88 -4.25
C ILE A 45 -17.85 -6.36 -4.45
N ASN A 46 -18.87 -7.14 -4.82
CA ASN A 46 -18.73 -8.55 -5.13
C ASN A 46 -18.19 -8.75 -6.55
N ASP A 47 -16.95 -9.14 -6.66
CA ASP A 47 -16.22 -9.37 -7.92
C ASP A 47 -16.49 -10.77 -8.49
N GLY A 48 -17.78 -11.17 -8.56
CA GLY A 48 -18.19 -12.44 -9.13
C GLY A 48 -17.74 -13.65 -8.31
N SER A 49 -17.91 -13.60 -6.97
CA SER A 49 -17.60 -14.73 -6.09
C SER A 49 -18.38 -15.98 -6.48
N THR A 50 -17.73 -17.13 -6.39
CA THR A 50 -18.27 -18.45 -6.74
C THR A 50 -18.47 -19.38 -5.52
N ASP A 51 -18.05 -18.90 -4.34
CA ASP A 51 -18.27 -19.55 -3.03
C ASP A 51 -19.50 -18.98 -2.31
N GLY A 52 -19.67 -19.24 -1.02
CA GLY A 52 -20.75 -18.75 -0.19
C GLY A 52 -20.72 -17.25 0.13
N SER A 53 -19.71 -16.49 -0.30
CA SER A 53 -19.56 -15.07 0.02
C SER A 53 -20.82 -14.28 -0.32
N ARG A 54 -21.37 -14.43 -1.52
CA ARG A 54 -22.54 -13.67 -1.97
C ARG A 54 -23.77 -13.88 -1.09
N ALA A 55 -24.00 -15.12 -0.61
CA ALA A 55 -25.12 -15.44 0.28
C ALA A 55 -24.95 -14.79 1.67
N ILE A 56 -23.72 -14.72 2.17
CA ILE A 56 -23.39 -14.02 3.42
C ILE A 56 -23.68 -12.53 3.26
N LEU A 57 -23.26 -11.90 2.16
CA LEU A 57 -23.52 -10.48 1.90
C LEU A 57 -25.02 -10.17 1.91
N GLU A 58 -25.85 -11.01 1.32
CA GLU A 58 -27.32 -10.84 1.33
C GLU A 58 -27.90 -10.87 2.74
N GLN A 59 -27.39 -11.77 3.60
CA GLN A 59 -27.84 -11.84 4.99
C GLN A 59 -27.55 -10.53 5.74
N TYR A 60 -26.35 -9.96 5.56
CA TYR A 60 -25.99 -8.69 6.19
C TYR A 60 -26.78 -7.51 5.61
N ALA A 61 -26.91 -7.40 4.31
CA ALA A 61 -27.67 -6.33 3.65
C ALA A 61 -29.16 -6.35 4.00
N SER A 62 -29.73 -7.53 4.29
CA SER A 62 -31.12 -7.66 4.76
C SER A 62 -31.34 -7.11 6.18
N ARG A 63 -30.28 -7.10 7.01
CA ARG A 63 -30.33 -6.68 8.43
C ARG A 63 -29.93 -5.22 8.62
N ASP A 64 -29.05 -4.69 7.75
CA ASP A 64 -28.54 -3.33 7.89
C ASP A 64 -28.56 -2.59 6.53
N LYS A 65 -29.36 -1.52 6.46
CA LYS A 65 -29.56 -0.71 5.24
C LYS A 65 -28.32 0.11 4.84
N ARG A 66 -27.33 0.21 5.70
CA ARG A 66 -26.04 0.87 5.38
C ARG A 66 -25.22 0.03 4.41
N ILE A 67 -25.45 -1.29 4.34
CA ILE A 67 -24.79 -2.20 3.43
C ILE A 67 -25.45 -2.18 2.08
N ARG A 68 -24.69 -1.84 1.05
CA ARG A 68 -25.08 -1.84 -0.36
C ARG A 68 -24.17 -2.76 -1.16
N ILE A 69 -24.72 -3.81 -1.73
CA ILE A 69 -23.98 -4.77 -2.53
C ILE A 69 -23.93 -4.29 -3.97
N ILE A 70 -22.77 -4.35 -4.57
CA ILE A 70 -22.49 -4.07 -5.98
C ILE A 70 -21.97 -5.35 -6.60
N ASP A 71 -22.83 -6.08 -7.30
CA ASP A 71 -22.46 -7.29 -8.03
C ASP A 71 -21.88 -6.95 -9.39
N LYS A 72 -20.79 -7.61 -9.78
CA LYS A 72 -20.19 -7.52 -11.11
C LYS A 72 -19.53 -8.84 -11.51
N PRO A 73 -19.33 -9.11 -12.80
CA PRO A 73 -18.47 -10.20 -13.24
C PRO A 73 -17.04 -10.00 -12.72
N ASN A 74 -16.34 -11.13 -12.43
CA ASN A 74 -14.94 -11.04 -12.01
C ASN A 74 -14.10 -10.29 -13.05
N SER A 75 -13.47 -9.22 -12.62
CA SER A 75 -12.63 -8.38 -13.47
C SER A 75 -11.44 -7.78 -12.72
N GLY A 76 -11.24 -8.18 -11.47
CA GLY A 76 -10.07 -7.83 -10.67
C GLY A 76 -10.29 -6.67 -9.70
N TYR A 77 -9.32 -6.55 -8.80
CA TYR A 77 -9.33 -5.65 -7.65
C TYR A 77 -9.44 -4.17 -8.08
N GLY A 78 -8.61 -3.72 -9.03
CA GLY A 78 -8.58 -2.32 -9.47
C GLY A 78 -9.93 -1.85 -10.02
N ILE A 79 -10.57 -2.65 -10.87
CA ILE A 79 -11.91 -2.34 -11.42
C ILE A 79 -12.95 -2.32 -10.29
N SER A 80 -12.88 -3.26 -9.34
CA SER A 80 -13.79 -3.30 -8.19
C SER A 80 -13.65 -2.04 -7.33
N MET A 81 -12.43 -1.62 -7.02
CA MET A 81 -12.18 -0.42 -6.23
C MET A 81 -12.60 0.85 -6.96
N ASN A 82 -12.28 0.98 -8.26
CA ASN A 82 -12.73 2.13 -9.06
C ASN A 82 -14.25 2.21 -9.14
N ARG A 83 -14.93 1.07 -9.23
CA ARG A 83 -16.39 1.01 -9.15
C ARG A 83 -16.91 1.53 -7.81
N GLY A 84 -16.28 1.09 -6.70
CA GLY A 84 -16.59 1.60 -5.36
C GLY A 84 -16.38 3.09 -5.23
N LEU A 85 -15.23 3.61 -5.69
CA LEU A 85 -14.92 5.05 -5.70
C LEU A 85 -15.95 5.88 -6.50
N ALA A 86 -16.40 5.36 -7.64
CA ALA A 86 -17.39 6.04 -8.50
C ALA A 86 -18.79 6.08 -7.86
N GLU A 87 -19.16 5.06 -7.09
CA GLU A 87 -20.49 4.95 -6.47
C GLU A 87 -20.55 5.49 -5.04
N ALA A 88 -19.40 5.81 -4.44
CA ALA A 88 -19.32 6.37 -3.10
C ALA A 88 -19.96 7.76 -2.99
N ARG A 89 -20.80 7.95 -1.96
CA ARG A 89 -21.53 9.18 -1.68
C ARG A 89 -21.00 9.93 -0.47
N GLY A 90 -20.14 9.29 0.33
CA GLY A 90 -19.55 9.88 1.52
C GLY A 90 -18.61 11.04 1.22
N THR A 91 -18.51 11.94 2.17
CA THR A 91 -17.49 13.00 2.15
C THR A 91 -16.08 12.43 2.22
N TYR A 92 -15.94 11.32 2.95
CA TYR A 92 -14.70 10.57 3.08
C TYR A 92 -14.86 9.12 2.59
N ILE A 93 -13.73 8.52 2.21
CA ILE A 93 -13.62 7.13 1.76
C ILE A 93 -12.71 6.40 2.73
N ALA A 94 -13.17 5.28 3.27
CA ALA A 94 -12.36 4.28 3.93
C ALA A 94 -12.30 3.01 3.08
N ILE A 95 -11.24 2.24 3.21
CA ILE A 95 -11.09 0.92 2.56
C ILE A 95 -10.98 -0.12 3.67
N LEU A 96 -11.72 -1.22 3.55
CA LEU A 96 -11.65 -2.34 4.46
C LEU A 96 -11.57 -3.64 3.64
N GLU A 97 -10.43 -4.31 3.70
CA GLU A 97 -10.28 -5.60 3.02
C GLU A 97 -11.18 -6.65 3.67
N SER A 98 -11.79 -7.49 2.83
CA SER A 98 -12.87 -8.41 3.27
C SER A 98 -12.40 -9.57 4.16
N ASP A 99 -11.12 -9.74 4.35
CA ASP A 99 -10.50 -10.70 5.28
C ASP A 99 -9.95 -10.05 6.55
N ASP A 100 -10.01 -8.72 6.66
CA ASP A 100 -9.53 -7.93 7.80
C ASP A 100 -10.63 -7.58 8.80
N VAL A 101 -10.23 -7.08 9.98
CA VAL A 101 -11.13 -6.68 11.07
C VAL A 101 -10.79 -5.26 11.52
N MET A 102 -11.77 -4.35 11.41
CA MET A 102 -11.60 -2.96 11.84
C MET A 102 -11.54 -2.86 13.37
N ALA A 103 -10.63 -2.07 13.92
CA ALA A 103 -10.54 -1.82 15.35
C ALA A 103 -11.74 -0.99 15.82
N GLN A 104 -12.18 -1.24 17.07
CA GLN A 104 -13.29 -0.49 17.66
C GLN A 104 -12.95 1.00 17.75
N GLY A 105 -13.89 1.87 17.33
CA GLY A 105 -13.70 3.33 17.34
C GLY A 105 -12.82 3.88 16.21
N ALA A 106 -12.22 3.02 15.37
CA ALA A 106 -11.30 3.44 14.32
C ALA A 106 -11.97 4.40 13.31
N LEU A 107 -13.20 4.11 12.90
CA LEU A 107 -13.90 4.95 11.92
C LEU A 107 -14.22 6.34 12.47
N ARG A 108 -14.63 6.42 13.75
CA ARG A 108 -14.85 7.69 14.46
C ARG A 108 -13.57 8.49 14.56
N LEU A 109 -12.49 7.88 15.04
CA LEU A 109 -11.20 8.54 15.22
C LEU A 109 -10.68 9.12 13.90
N LEU A 110 -10.73 8.34 12.83
CA LEU A 110 -10.34 8.79 11.50
C LEU A 110 -11.17 9.98 11.03
N TYR A 111 -12.50 9.91 11.18
CA TYR A 111 -13.41 10.96 10.75
C TYR A 111 -13.22 12.26 11.55
N GLU A 112 -13.19 12.17 12.89
CA GLU A 112 -13.01 13.33 13.78
C GLU A 112 -11.67 14.02 13.52
N THR A 113 -10.58 13.24 13.39
CA THR A 113 -9.25 13.77 13.02
C THR A 113 -9.28 14.46 11.65
N ALA A 114 -9.95 13.86 10.66
CA ALA A 114 -10.06 14.46 9.34
C ALA A 114 -10.82 15.79 9.35
N CYS A 115 -11.89 15.89 10.12
CA CYS A 115 -12.66 17.11 10.28
C CYS A 115 -11.88 18.19 11.06
N GLU A 116 -11.26 17.83 12.18
CA GLU A 116 -10.49 18.76 13.03
C GLU A 116 -9.38 19.45 12.24
N HIS A 117 -8.65 18.67 11.44
CA HIS A 117 -7.51 19.18 10.69
C HIS A 117 -7.84 19.59 9.25
N ASN A 118 -9.10 19.49 8.81
CA ASN A 118 -9.49 19.63 7.40
C ASN A 118 -8.56 18.81 6.48
N ALA A 119 -8.32 17.56 6.87
CA ALA A 119 -7.36 16.71 6.22
C ALA A 119 -7.89 16.12 4.91
N GLU A 120 -7.01 15.93 3.94
CA GLU A 120 -7.26 15.17 2.71
C GLU A 120 -7.05 13.68 2.95
N VAL A 121 -6.12 13.38 3.85
CA VAL A 121 -5.78 12.01 4.24
C VAL A 121 -5.50 11.95 5.74
N VAL A 122 -6.08 10.97 6.43
CA VAL A 122 -5.67 10.57 7.78
C VAL A 122 -5.15 9.14 7.71
N LYS A 123 -3.99 8.87 8.29
CA LYS A 123 -3.31 7.57 8.24
C LYS A 123 -2.90 7.14 9.63
N GLY A 124 -3.17 5.86 9.99
CA GLY A 124 -2.74 5.27 11.26
C GLY A 124 -2.02 3.93 11.08
N ASN A 125 -1.60 3.37 12.21
CA ASN A 125 -0.94 2.07 12.32
C ASN A 125 -1.96 0.90 12.23
N PHE A 126 -1.49 -0.33 12.38
CA PHE A 126 -2.33 -1.53 12.34
C PHE A 126 -1.63 -2.70 13.05
N TRP A 127 -2.39 -3.78 13.32
CA TRP A 127 -1.81 -5.03 13.80
C TRP A 127 -1.62 -6.03 12.66
N LEU A 128 -0.49 -6.70 12.60
CA LEU A 128 -0.36 -7.98 11.93
C LEU A 128 -1.09 -9.01 12.79
N TRP A 129 -2.05 -9.74 12.22
CA TRP A 129 -2.94 -10.59 12.99
C TRP A 129 -3.07 -12.00 12.43
N TRP A 130 -2.89 -12.97 13.32
CA TRP A 130 -3.16 -14.39 13.07
C TRP A 130 -4.34 -14.79 13.93
N SER A 131 -5.44 -15.21 13.31
CA SER A 131 -6.69 -15.52 14.04
C SER A 131 -6.60 -16.74 14.95
N GLY A 132 -5.58 -17.57 14.73
CA GLY A 132 -5.45 -18.85 15.43
C GLY A 132 -6.43 -19.92 14.91
N ASN A 133 -6.32 -21.11 15.46
CA ASN A 133 -7.20 -22.24 15.23
C ASN A 133 -7.22 -23.15 16.48
N GLU A 134 -7.74 -24.39 16.38
CA GLU A 134 -7.77 -25.34 17.50
C GLU A 134 -6.38 -25.63 18.10
N ASP A 135 -5.32 -25.57 17.28
CA ASP A 135 -3.95 -25.89 17.65
C ASP A 135 -3.09 -24.65 17.96
N THR A 136 -3.50 -23.48 17.55
CA THR A 136 -2.70 -22.23 17.66
C THR A 136 -3.50 -21.12 18.28
N ALA A 137 -2.90 -20.39 19.23
CA ALA A 137 -3.51 -19.22 19.86
C ALA A 137 -3.55 -18.02 18.88
N GLU A 138 -4.56 -17.15 19.07
CA GLU A 138 -4.61 -15.84 18.42
C GLU A 138 -3.35 -15.03 18.78
N ARG A 139 -2.76 -14.37 17.77
CA ARG A 139 -1.59 -13.49 17.93
C ARG A 139 -1.78 -12.20 17.15
N ALA A 140 -1.41 -11.09 17.76
CA ALA A 140 -1.35 -9.79 17.10
C ALA A 140 -0.04 -9.08 17.42
N GLU A 141 0.58 -8.48 16.41
CA GLU A 141 1.79 -7.68 16.52
C GLU A 141 1.53 -6.29 15.97
N LEU A 142 1.80 -5.25 16.76
CA LEU A 142 1.65 -3.87 16.29
C LEU A 142 2.68 -3.56 15.19
N PHE A 143 2.18 -3.08 14.06
CA PHE A 143 3.00 -2.65 12.95
C PHE A 143 2.93 -1.12 12.80
N HIS A 144 4.05 -0.48 13.08
CA HIS A 144 4.21 0.97 12.93
C HIS A 144 4.52 1.30 11.45
N VAL A 145 3.50 1.72 10.72
CA VAL A 145 3.63 2.18 9.33
C VAL A 145 3.80 3.70 9.25
N VAL A 146 3.39 4.40 10.30
CA VAL A 146 3.54 5.84 10.42
C VAL A 146 4.90 6.17 11.03
N PRO A 147 5.74 6.99 10.36
CA PRO A 147 6.98 7.48 10.96
C PRO A 147 6.69 8.38 12.16
N ASP A 148 7.38 8.13 13.30
CA ASP A 148 7.20 8.88 14.55
C ASP A 148 7.31 10.41 14.34
N SER A 149 8.19 10.82 13.44
CA SER A 149 8.41 12.23 13.10
C SER A 149 7.20 12.95 12.51
N LEU A 150 6.21 12.20 12.00
CA LEU A 150 5.01 12.72 11.35
C LEU A 150 3.76 12.70 12.25
N ILE A 151 3.79 11.96 13.37
CA ILE A 151 2.64 11.79 14.26
C ILE A 151 2.14 13.13 14.79
N GLY A 152 0.82 13.33 14.77
CA GLY A 152 0.13 14.52 15.29
C GLY A 152 0.38 15.81 14.50
N LYS A 153 0.95 15.73 13.30
CA LYS A 153 1.25 16.88 12.46
C LYS A 153 0.40 16.90 11.20
N VAL A 154 0.07 18.12 10.73
CA VAL A 154 -0.40 18.30 9.35
C VAL A 154 0.82 18.38 8.44
N VAL A 155 0.90 17.49 7.48
CA VAL A 155 2.06 17.25 6.63
C VAL A 155 1.67 17.42 5.16
N THR A 156 2.56 18.04 4.37
CA THR A 156 2.55 17.93 2.90
C THR A 156 3.60 16.89 2.52
N PRO A 157 3.22 15.65 2.15
CA PRO A 157 4.17 14.54 2.00
C PRO A 157 5.34 14.84 1.08
N THR A 158 5.10 15.57 -0.01
CA THR A 158 6.15 15.95 -0.98
C THR A 158 7.14 16.99 -0.46
N VAL A 159 6.85 17.66 0.65
CA VAL A 159 7.68 18.74 1.21
C VAL A 159 8.42 18.28 2.46
N ASN A 160 7.70 17.69 3.40
CA ASN A 160 8.22 17.36 4.73
C ASN A 160 7.82 15.95 5.24
N GLY A 161 7.43 15.05 4.34
CA GLY A 161 6.97 13.70 4.65
C GLY A 161 7.44 12.62 3.68
N LEU A 162 8.58 12.79 2.98
CA LEU A 162 9.03 11.85 1.95
C LEU A 162 9.21 10.40 2.44
N ASP A 163 9.44 10.18 3.72
CA ASP A 163 9.60 8.84 4.27
C ASP A 163 8.34 7.97 4.16
N ILE A 164 7.16 8.60 4.07
CA ILE A 164 5.89 7.87 3.93
C ILE A 164 5.79 7.10 2.59
N PHE A 165 6.47 7.57 1.55
CA PHE A 165 6.48 6.90 0.24
C PHE A 165 7.15 5.52 0.29
N TYR A 166 8.03 5.30 1.26
CA TYR A 166 8.79 4.04 1.39
C TYR A 166 8.19 3.08 2.42
N GLN A 167 7.09 3.48 3.05
CA GLN A 167 6.36 2.62 3.98
C GLN A 167 5.46 1.62 3.24
N LYS A 168 5.00 0.60 3.97
CA LYS A 168 4.05 -0.38 3.44
C LYS A 168 2.79 0.34 2.91
N PRO A 169 2.35 0.10 1.67
CA PRO A 169 1.18 0.76 1.08
C PRO A 169 -0.13 0.22 1.65
N SER A 170 -0.32 0.36 2.98
CA SER A 170 -1.52 -0.09 3.70
C SER A 170 -2.68 0.88 3.50
N ILE A 171 -3.29 0.90 2.30
CA ILE A 171 -4.37 1.81 1.94
C ILE A 171 -5.61 1.70 2.83
N TRP A 172 -5.79 0.56 3.46
CA TRP A 172 -6.90 0.23 4.36
C TRP A 172 -6.71 0.77 5.80
N SER A 173 -5.54 1.27 6.19
CA SER A 173 -5.33 1.95 7.48
C SER A 173 -5.38 3.48 7.33
N ALA A 174 -6.30 3.98 6.51
CA ALA A 174 -6.44 5.40 6.21
C ALA A 174 -7.88 5.81 5.88
N LEU A 175 -8.13 7.11 5.96
CA LEU A 175 -9.34 7.78 5.49
C LEU A 175 -8.95 8.84 4.46
N TYR A 176 -9.67 8.91 3.36
CA TYR A 176 -9.39 9.80 2.24
C TYR A 176 -10.57 10.72 1.97
N ARG A 177 -10.34 12.01 1.76
CA ARG A 177 -11.41 12.92 1.35
C ARG A 177 -11.83 12.62 -0.09
N ALA A 178 -13.11 12.41 -0.33
CA ALA A 178 -13.61 11.92 -1.61
C ALA A 178 -13.43 12.92 -2.76
N ASP A 179 -13.60 14.22 -2.51
CA ASP A 179 -13.39 15.26 -3.52
C ASP A 179 -11.90 15.41 -3.88
N PHE A 180 -10.99 15.25 -2.91
CA PHE A 180 -9.55 15.19 -3.17
C PHE A 180 -9.21 14.06 -4.15
N LEU A 181 -9.70 12.83 -3.90
CA LEU A 181 -9.44 11.71 -4.80
C LEU A 181 -9.96 11.97 -6.22
N ARG A 182 -11.15 12.60 -6.34
CA ARG A 182 -11.76 12.93 -7.63
C ARG A 182 -11.00 14.05 -8.37
N GLN A 183 -10.66 15.14 -7.67
CA GLN A 183 -9.94 16.28 -8.23
C GLN A 183 -8.57 15.87 -8.75
N GLU A 184 -7.86 15.06 -7.99
CA GLU A 184 -6.53 14.56 -8.32
C GLU A 184 -6.57 13.33 -9.27
N ARG A 185 -7.77 12.87 -9.65
CA ARG A 185 -7.97 11.69 -10.52
C ARG A 185 -7.22 10.46 -10.03
N ILE A 186 -7.27 10.23 -8.70
CA ILE A 186 -6.62 9.09 -8.08
C ILE A 186 -7.52 7.86 -8.27
N GLN A 187 -7.03 6.92 -9.06
CA GLN A 187 -7.69 5.66 -9.39
C GLN A 187 -6.70 4.51 -9.30
N PHE A 188 -7.23 3.31 -9.11
CA PHE A 188 -6.48 2.06 -9.18
C PHE A 188 -6.19 1.69 -10.63
N LEU A 189 -5.06 1.04 -10.89
CA LEU A 189 -4.77 0.46 -12.20
C LEU A 189 -5.70 -0.75 -12.42
N GLU A 190 -6.37 -0.79 -13.57
CA GLU A 190 -7.32 -1.82 -13.93
C GLU A 190 -6.64 -3.03 -14.58
N THR A 191 -5.79 -3.70 -13.82
CA THR A 191 -5.15 -4.96 -14.22
C THR A 191 -5.94 -6.16 -13.69
N PRO A 192 -5.88 -7.33 -14.38
CA PRO A 192 -6.56 -8.54 -13.91
C PRO A 192 -6.04 -9.00 -12.54
N GLY A 193 -6.94 -9.44 -11.67
CA GLY A 193 -6.64 -9.95 -10.34
C GLY A 193 -6.32 -8.84 -9.33
N ALA A 194 -5.61 -9.19 -8.25
CA ALA A 194 -5.15 -8.28 -7.22
C ALA A 194 -3.62 -8.36 -7.13
N SER A 195 -2.90 -7.25 -7.37
CA SER A 195 -1.44 -7.17 -7.23
C SER A 195 -0.94 -5.74 -7.36
N TYR A 196 -0.22 -5.25 -6.36
CA TYR A 196 0.46 -3.94 -6.35
C TYR A 196 -0.40 -2.68 -6.60
N GLN A 197 -1.72 -2.80 -6.85
CA GLN A 197 -2.62 -1.66 -7.08
C GLN A 197 -2.69 -0.73 -5.85
N ASP A 198 -2.48 -1.28 -4.67
CA ASP A 198 -2.31 -0.53 -3.42
C ASP A 198 -1.10 0.41 -3.48
N ALA A 199 0.03 -0.04 -4.04
CA ALA A 199 1.23 0.78 -4.19
C ALA A 199 0.99 1.96 -5.14
N GLY A 200 0.34 1.73 -6.29
CA GLY A 200 -0.01 2.77 -7.25
C GLY A 200 -0.97 3.82 -6.69
N PHE A 201 -2.03 3.36 -6.03
CA PHE A 201 -2.97 4.26 -5.36
C PHE A 201 -2.29 5.09 -4.27
N ASN A 202 -1.53 4.44 -3.39
CA ASN A 202 -0.82 5.07 -2.28
C ASN A 202 0.20 6.13 -2.76
N PHE A 203 0.96 5.83 -3.81
CA PHE A 203 1.87 6.79 -4.43
C PHE A 203 1.14 8.04 -4.92
N LYS A 204 0.04 7.87 -5.67
CA LYS A 204 -0.76 8.98 -6.20
C LYS A 204 -1.33 9.84 -5.07
N VAL A 205 -1.79 9.23 -3.99
CA VAL A 205 -2.28 9.92 -2.78
C VAL A 205 -1.17 10.80 -2.19
N TRP A 206 0.00 10.24 -1.91
CA TRP A 206 1.10 11.01 -1.28
C TRP A 206 1.71 12.06 -2.20
N ALA A 207 1.73 11.82 -3.50
CA ALA A 207 2.21 12.77 -4.49
C ALA A 207 1.28 14.00 -4.65
N SER A 208 0.01 13.87 -4.27
CA SER A 208 -1.00 14.93 -4.42
C SER A 208 -1.36 15.63 -3.12
N ALA A 209 -1.34 14.91 -1.98
CA ALA A 209 -1.86 15.43 -0.72
C ALA A 209 -1.09 16.66 -0.23
N GLN A 210 -1.85 17.70 0.14
CA GLN A 210 -1.33 18.92 0.75
C GLN A 210 -1.54 18.91 2.27
N ARG A 211 -2.52 18.15 2.74
CA ARG A 211 -2.91 18.07 4.15
C ARG A 211 -3.14 16.63 4.58
N ALA A 212 -2.04 15.92 4.88
CA ALA A 212 -2.07 14.59 5.49
C ALA A 212 -1.87 14.70 7.00
N VAL A 213 -2.59 13.90 7.77
CA VAL A 213 -2.43 13.78 9.22
C VAL A 213 -2.10 12.33 9.56
N PHE A 214 -1.15 12.15 10.46
CA PHE A 214 -0.68 10.84 10.88
C PHE A 214 -0.97 10.65 12.36
N ILE A 215 -1.59 9.52 12.71
CA ILE A 215 -1.95 9.14 14.08
C ILE A 215 -1.23 7.84 14.46
N ASP A 216 -0.91 7.68 15.74
CA ASP A 216 -0.18 6.51 16.24
C ASP A 216 -1.09 5.30 16.47
N GLU A 217 -2.40 5.52 16.52
CA GLU A 217 -3.37 4.49 16.82
C GLU A 217 -3.48 3.43 15.73
N PRO A 218 -3.53 2.14 16.10
CA PRO A 218 -3.77 1.06 15.17
C PRO A 218 -5.26 0.93 14.83
N LEU A 219 -5.59 0.94 13.55
CA LEU A 219 -6.93 1.09 13.02
C LEU A 219 -7.62 -0.23 12.66
N LEU A 220 -6.83 -1.30 12.46
CA LEU A 220 -7.38 -2.61 12.10
C LEU A 220 -6.40 -3.76 12.40
N LYS A 221 -6.92 -4.97 12.37
CA LYS A 221 -6.18 -6.23 12.40
C LYS A 221 -6.04 -6.73 10.94
N TYR A 222 -4.82 -6.64 10.40
CA TYR A 222 -4.47 -7.13 9.07
C TYR A 222 -4.15 -8.61 9.12
N ARG A 223 -4.99 -9.43 8.49
CA ARG A 223 -4.89 -10.89 8.55
C ARG A 223 -3.63 -11.41 7.85
N GLN A 224 -2.93 -12.34 8.50
CA GLN A 224 -1.71 -12.96 7.99
C GLN A 224 -1.88 -14.47 7.67
N ASP A 225 -2.92 -15.11 8.20
CA ASP A 225 -3.20 -16.54 8.06
C ASP A 225 -4.21 -16.89 6.96
N ASN A 226 -4.48 -15.96 6.03
CA ASN A 226 -5.26 -16.24 4.82
C ASN A 226 -4.40 -16.98 3.78
N GLU A 227 -4.64 -18.27 3.62
CA GLU A 227 -3.90 -19.15 2.68
C GLU A 227 -4.20 -18.81 1.20
N THR A 228 -5.35 -18.20 0.91
CA THR A 228 -5.79 -17.82 -0.43
C THR A 228 -5.38 -16.40 -0.82
N SER A 229 -4.56 -15.75 -0.01
CA SER A 229 -4.08 -14.40 -0.28
C SER A 229 -3.45 -14.28 -1.68
N SER A 230 -3.86 -13.25 -2.41
CA SER A 230 -3.41 -12.94 -3.79
C SER A 230 -1.89 -12.77 -3.92
N VAL A 231 -1.21 -12.59 -2.81
CA VAL A 231 0.25 -12.39 -2.69
C VAL A 231 1.06 -13.57 -3.26
N ARG A 232 0.50 -14.78 -3.33
CA ARG A 232 1.20 -16.04 -3.72
C ARG A 232 0.96 -16.49 -5.17
N SER A 233 0.28 -15.73 -6.02
CA SER A 233 -0.10 -16.17 -7.37
C SER A 233 1.05 -16.08 -8.39
N PRO A 234 1.42 -17.17 -9.09
CA PRO A 234 2.52 -17.19 -10.07
C PRO A 234 2.31 -16.32 -11.30
N GLY A 235 1.05 -16.01 -11.66
CA GLY A 235 0.70 -15.26 -12.87
C GLY A 235 1.03 -13.75 -12.80
N LYS A 236 1.64 -13.26 -11.71
CA LYS A 236 1.78 -11.84 -11.40
C LYS A 236 3.23 -11.33 -11.41
N VAL A 237 4.12 -12.06 -12.08
CA VAL A 237 5.57 -11.78 -12.08
C VAL A 237 5.90 -10.35 -12.49
N PHE A 238 5.16 -9.78 -13.45
CA PHE A 238 5.45 -8.47 -14.03
C PHE A 238 4.46 -7.36 -13.63
N CYS A 239 3.42 -7.67 -12.86
CA CYS A 239 2.44 -6.65 -12.45
C CYS A 239 3.05 -5.46 -11.72
N VAL A 240 4.14 -5.69 -10.97
CA VAL A 240 4.89 -4.63 -10.30
C VAL A 240 5.47 -3.62 -11.30
N MET A 241 5.88 -4.08 -12.48
CA MET A 241 6.41 -3.21 -13.54
C MET A 241 5.29 -2.36 -14.15
N ASP A 242 4.14 -2.97 -14.42
CA ASP A 242 2.97 -2.27 -14.97
C ASP A 242 2.49 -1.15 -14.03
N GLU A 243 2.45 -1.42 -12.72
CA GLU A 243 2.11 -0.41 -11.71
C GLU A 243 3.11 0.75 -11.67
N HIS A 244 4.42 0.47 -11.67
CA HIS A 244 5.42 1.54 -11.67
C HIS A 244 5.43 2.35 -12.98
N ALA A 245 5.19 1.70 -14.12
CA ALA A 245 5.02 2.38 -15.39
C ALA A 245 3.78 3.29 -15.38
N GLU A 246 2.68 2.86 -14.76
CA GLU A 246 1.48 3.68 -14.61
C GLU A 246 1.70 4.86 -13.65
N MET A 247 2.33 4.65 -12.50
CA MET A 247 2.68 5.75 -11.57
C MET A 247 3.52 6.82 -12.29
N ARG A 248 4.51 6.42 -13.09
CA ARG A 248 5.35 7.33 -13.88
C ARG A 248 4.51 8.11 -14.90
N ARG A 249 3.71 7.41 -15.72
CA ARG A 249 2.81 8.07 -16.71
C ARG A 249 1.86 9.05 -16.05
N TRP A 250 1.24 8.65 -14.93
CA TRP A 250 0.32 9.51 -14.19
C TRP A 250 1.02 10.77 -13.67
N LEU A 251 2.25 10.65 -13.16
CA LEU A 251 3.03 11.78 -12.67
C LEU A 251 3.47 12.72 -13.80
N GLU A 252 4.01 12.17 -14.90
CA GLU A 252 4.49 12.93 -16.05
C GLU A 252 3.36 13.64 -16.83
N ALA A 253 2.14 13.14 -16.76
CA ALA A 253 0.96 13.79 -17.35
C ALA A 253 0.49 15.04 -16.57
N ARG A 254 1.05 15.32 -15.40
CA ARG A 254 0.68 16.45 -14.55
C ARG A 254 1.58 17.66 -14.82
N PRO A 255 1.08 18.89 -14.67
CA PRO A 255 1.91 20.09 -14.81
C PRO A 255 2.90 20.23 -13.63
N GLY A 256 4.09 20.75 -13.92
CA GLY A 256 5.10 21.05 -12.90
C GLY A 256 6.40 20.30 -13.06
N ASP A 257 7.35 20.58 -12.18
CA ASP A 257 8.61 19.83 -12.09
C ASP A 257 8.43 18.63 -11.15
N HIS A 258 8.57 17.43 -11.71
CA HIS A 258 8.40 16.18 -10.99
C HIS A 258 9.72 15.45 -10.71
N ARG A 259 10.87 16.09 -10.96
CA ARG A 259 12.18 15.44 -10.86
C ARG A 259 12.43 14.75 -9.52
N MET A 260 12.05 15.40 -8.40
CA MET A 260 12.20 14.80 -7.07
C MET A 260 11.27 13.58 -6.89
N LEU A 261 10.01 13.68 -7.30
CA LEU A 261 9.06 12.57 -7.19
C LEU A 261 9.42 11.40 -8.11
N LEU A 262 9.99 11.66 -9.28
CA LEU A 262 10.53 10.62 -10.16
C LEU A 262 11.70 9.87 -9.48
N LYS A 263 12.58 10.56 -8.76
CA LYS A 263 13.62 9.92 -7.95
C LYS A 263 13.04 9.07 -6.81
N VAL A 264 12.03 9.59 -6.10
CA VAL A 264 11.30 8.83 -5.07
C VAL A 264 10.67 7.57 -5.68
N LEU A 265 10.00 7.72 -6.83
CA LEU A 265 9.39 6.60 -7.55
C LEU A 265 10.43 5.57 -8.00
N GLY A 266 11.60 6.01 -8.49
CA GLY A 266 12.71 5.13 -8.86
C GLY A 266 13.19 4.28 -7.67
N ARG A 267 13.37 4.88 -6.49
CA ARG A 267 13.71 4.13 -5.27
C ARG A 267 12.60 3.17 -4.83
N MET A 268 11.32 3.59 -4.92
CA MET A 268 10.18 2.71 -4.67
C MET A 268 10.18 1.52 -5.64
N LYS A 269 10.40 1.78 -6.94
CA LYS A 269 10.51 0.76 -7.99
C LYS A 269 11.57 -0.27 -7.63
N PHE A 270 12.78 0.17 -7.30
CA PHE A 270 13.86 -0.72 -6.89
C PHE A 270 13.47 -1.60 -5.68
N ASN A 271 12.91 -1.00 -4.63
CA ASN A 271 12.47 -1.74 -3.45
C ASN A 271 11.39 -2.79 -3.79
N ASN A 272 10.37 -2.40 -4.57
CA ASN A 272 9.26 -3.27 -4.94
C ASN A 272 9.70 -4.39 -5.90
N TYR A 273 10.66 -4.10 -6.80
CA TYR A 273 11.25 -5.12 -7.67
C TYR A 273 12.02 -6.17 -6.86
N LEU A 274 12.79 -5.74 -5.87
CA LEU A 274 13.50 -6.68 -5.01
C LEU A 274 12.55 -7.49 -4.14
N TRP A 275 11.51 -6.86 -3.57
CA TRP A 275 10.49 -7.56 -2.80
C TRP A 275 9.73 -8.59 -3.66
N ASN A 276 9.41 -8.26 -4.91
CA ASN A 276 8.82 -9.20 -5.86
C ASN A 276 9.78 -10.34 -6.18
N TYR A 277 11.04 -10.02 -6.51
CA TYR A 277 12.10 -10.98 -6.82
C TYR A 277 12.28 -12.03 -5.72
N ASP A 278 12.29 -11.63 -4.45
CA ASP A 278 12.50 -12.55 -3.31
C ASP A 278 11.42 -13.62 -3.19
N ARG A 279 10.25 -13.37 -3.73
CA ARG A 279 9.06 -14.24 -3.65
C ARG A 279 8.89 -15.14 -4.87
N LEU A 280 9.67 -14.92 -5.91
CA LEU A 280 9.62 -15.72 -7.13
C LEU A 280 10.40 -17.03 -6.97
N SER A 281 9.98 -18.07 -7.73
CA SER A 281 10.79 -19.27 -7.92
C SER A 281 12.08 -18.94 -8.67
N ASP A 282 13.10 -19.79 -8.55
CA ASP A 282 14.40 -19.55 -9.18
C ASP A 282 14.32 -19.36 -10.70
N GLU A 283 13.43 -20.11 -11.36
CA GLU A 283 13.17 -19.96 -12.80
C GLU A 283 12.60 -18.57 -13.13
N LEU A 284 11.58 -18.13 -12.38
CA LEU A 284 10.94 -16.83 -12.59
C LEU A 284 11.85 -15.67 -12.21
N ARG A 285 12.77 -15.85 -11.26
CA ARG A 285 13.76 -14.82 -10.88
C ARG A 285 14.64 -14.44 -12.06
N THR A 286 15.09 -15.41 -12.87
CA THR A 286 15.92 -15.14 -14.04
C THR A 286 15.14 -14.31 -15.06
N THR A 287 13.95 -14.78 -15.45
CA THR A 287 13.09 -14.06 -16.40
C THR A 287 12.69 -12.66 -15.92
N PHE A 288 12.47 -12.51 -14.61
CA PHE A 288 12.19 -11.20 -14.03
C PHE A 288 13.37 -10.23 -14.17
N LEU A 289 14.60 -10.68 -13.86
CA LEU A 289 15.80 -9.83 -13.96
C LEU A 289 16.13 -9.43 -15.39
N GLU A 290 15.82 -10.26 -16.41
CA GLU A 290 16.00 -9.92 -17.83
C GLU A 290 15.23 -8.66 -18.23
N ARG A 291 14.08 -8.40 -17.58
CA ARG A 291 13.29 -7.17 -17.80
C ARG A 291 13.59 -6.08 -16.77
N ALA A 292 13.83 -6.45 -15.52
CA ALA A 292 14.06 -5.49 -14.43
C ALA A 292 15.38 -4.73 -14.57
N CYS A 293 16.47 -5.42 -14.99
CA CYS A 293 17.77 -4.78 -15.11
C CYS A 293 17.79 -3.66 -16.17
N PRO A 294 17.30 -3.85 -17.42
CA PRO A 294 17.22 -2.76 -18.39
C PRO A 294 16.36 -1.58 -17.93
N ASP A 295 15.21 -1.85 -17.27
CA ASP A 295 14.31 -0.83 -16.77
C ASP A 295 14.96 0.01 -15.63
N LEU A 296 15.64 -0.64 -14.69
CA LEU A 296 16.40 0.05 -13.65
C LEU A 296 17.64 0.78 -14.19
N ALA A 297 18.29 0.23 -15.23
CA ALA A 297 19.41 0.89 -15.88
C ALA A 297 18.96 2.19 -16.56
N ALA A 298 17.81 2.20 -17.20
CA ALA A 298 17.22 3.41 -17.79
C ALA A 298 16.98 4.50 -16.74
N ASP A 299 16.37 4.16 -15.59
CA ASP A 299 16.16 5.11 -14.50
C ASP A 299 17.49 5.65 -13.93
N ARG A 300 18.52 4.80 -13.80
CA ARG A 300 19.85 5.24 -13.39
C ARG A 300 20.46 6.23 -14.40
N ASP A 301 20.39 5.91 -15.68
CA ASP A 301 20.99 6.72 -16.75
C ASP A 301 20.27 8.07 -16.90
N GLU A 302 18.98 8.13 -16.58
CA GLU A 302 18.23 9.38 -16.42
C GLU A 302 18.57 10.14 -15.11
N GLY A 303 19.41 9.56 -14.22
CA GLY A 303 19.79 10.15 -12.94
C GLY A 303 18.65 10.16 -11.92
N LEU A 304 17.74 9.18 -11.98
CA LEU A 304 16.65 8.99 -11.02
C LEU A 304 17.07 8.07 -9.86
N LEU A 305 18.09 7.24 -10.06
CA LEU A 305 18.65 6.30 -9.09
C LEU A 305 20.08 6.70 -8.74
N ASP A 306 20.26 7.75 -7.98
CA ASP A 306 21.56 8.19 -7.44
C ASP A 306 21.75 7.76 -5.96
N GLU A 307 22.98 7.88 -5.45
CA GLU A 307 23.31 7.48 -4.10
C GLU A 307 22.59 8.31 -3.03
N GLN A 308 22.26 9.57 -3.33
CA GLN A 308 21.60 10.46 -2.39
C GLN A 308 20.18 9.96 -2.07
N ILE A 309 19.40 9.58 -3.09
CA ILE A 309 18.03 9.08 -2.89
C ILE A 309 18.00 7.62 -2.44
N MET A 310 18.93 6.80 -2.93
CA MET A 310 18.98 5.37 -2.62
C MET A 310 19.58 5.09 -1.22
N GLY A 311 20.52 5.91 -0.81
CA GLY A 311 21.42 5.61 0.27
C GLY A 311 22.50 4.59 -0.14
N PRO A 312 23.64 4.56 0.57
CA PRO A 312 24.84 3.83 0.12
C PRO A 312 24.64 2.32 0.00
N VAL A 313 23.85 1.71 0.88
CA VAL A 313 23.60 0.26 0.85
C VAL A 313 22.83 -0.13 -0.41
N LYS A 314 21.66 0.51 -0.63
CA LYS A 314 20.79 0.21 -1.79
C LYS A 314 21.43 0.60 -3.11
N PHE A 315 22.20 1.69 -3.12
CA PHE A 315 22.95 2.08 -4.31
C PHE A 315 24.03 1.06 -4.66
N THR A 316 24.78 0.55 -3.68
CA THR A 316 25.75 -0.54 -3.89
C THR A 316 25.07 -1.82 -4.37
N GLU A 317 23.90 -2.16 -3.82
CA GLU A 317 23.09 -3.30 -4.24
C GLU A 317 22.61 -3.14 -5.69
N LEU A 318 22.10 -1.97 -6.06
CA LEU A 318 21.71 -1.63 -7.44
C LEU A 318 22.90 -1.76 -8.39
N GLN A 319 24.06 -1.21 -8.06
CA GLN A 319 25.26 -1.32 -8.88
C GLN A 319 25.69 -2.77 -9.07
N CYS A 320 25.63 -3.60 -8.03
CA CYS A 320 25.91 -5.03 -8.15
C CYS A 320 24.91 -5.73 -9.07
N LEU A 321 23.62 -5.44 -8.92
CA LEU A 321 22.56 -5.99 -9.77
C LEU A 321 22.77 -5.65 -11.25
N LEU A 322 23.07 -4.41 -11.57
CA LEU A 322 23.22 -3.93 -12.96
C LEU A 322 24.54 -4.36 -13.62
N THR A 323 25.61 -4.56 -12.83
CA THR A 323 26.92 -4.95 -13.37
C THR A 323 27.13 -6.46 -13.39
N SER A 324 26.54 -7.20 -12.47
CA SER A 324 26.66 -8.65 -12.35
C SER A 324 25.44 -9.28 -11.70
N PRO A 325 24.34 -9.51 -12.43
CA PRO A 325 23.12 -10.13 -11.91
C PRO A 325 23.38 -11.48 -11.21
N GLU A 326 24.31 -12.26 -11.73
CA GLU A 326 24.69 -13.55 -11.12
C GLU A 326 25.36 -13.39 -9.76
N ARG A 327 26.24 -12.40 -9.61
CA ARG A 327 26.84 -12.08 -8.31
C ARG A 327 25.79 -11.58 -7.34
N PHE A 328 24.91 -10.69 -7.80
CA PHE A 328 23.78 -10.19 -7.02
C PHE A 328 22.95 -11.35 -6.47
N ARG A 329 22.52 -12.31 -7.31
CA ARG A 329 21.75 -13.50 -6.89
C ARG A 329 22.46 -14.25 -5.76
N ARG A 330 23.71 -14.64 -5.97
CA ARG A 330 24.51 -15.39 -5.00
C ARG A 330 24.68 -14.67 -3.66
N VAL A 331 24.82 -13.35 -3.69
CA VAL A 331 24.96 -12.54 -2.48
C VAL A 331 23.62 -12.45 -1.75
N ARG A 332 22.55 -12.16 -2.47
CA ARG A 332 21.20 -11.98 -1.90
C ARG A 332 20.69 -13.23 -1.22
N GLU A 333 20.92 -14.41 -1.78
CA GLU A 333 20.55 -15.70 -1.17
C GLU A 333 21.24 -15.96 0.18
N LYS A 334 22.42 -15.38 0.41
CA LYS A 334 23.24 -15.60 1.61
C LYS A 334 23.08 -14.52 2.68
N LEU A 335 22.51 -13.39 2.34
CA LEU A 335 22.35 -12.28 3.27
C LEU A 335 20.96 -12.29 3.90
N PRO A 336 20.86 -12.10 5.23
CA PRO A 336 19.58 -11.82 5.87
C PRO A 336 18.99 -10.51 5.31
N GLN A 337 17.76 -10.56 4.81
CA GLN A 337 17.11 -9.39 4.21
C GLN A 337 16.64 -8.38 5.29
N ASP A 338 16.35 -8.87 6.50
CA ASP A 338 15.80 -8.07 7.61
C ASP A 338 16.88 -7.49 8.53
N ALA A 339 18.17 -7.66 8.19
CA ALA A 339 19.26 -7.17 9.02
C ALA A 339 19.34 -5.63 8.97
N SER A 340 19.13 -4.99 10.12
CA SER A 340 19.21 -3.53 10.30
C SER A 340 20.38 -3.15 11.22
N GLY A 341 20.82 -1.86 11.12
CA GLY A 341 21.89 -1.31 11.94
C GLY A 341 23.24 -1.18 11.22
N GLY A 342 24.17 -0.47 11.85
CA GLY A 342 25.44 -0.07 11.22
C GLY A 342 26.32 -1.23 10.76
N LEU A 343 26.43 -2.31 11.56
CA LEU A 343 27.21 -3.50 11.21
C LEU A 343 26.58 -4.28 10.05
N ALA A 344 25.24 -4.37 10.00
CA ALA A 344 24.53 -4.99 8.90
C ALA A 344 24.75 -4.22 7.60
N SER A 345 24.66 -2.90 7.63
CA SER A 345 24.95 -2.02 6.47
C SER A 345 26.38 -2.21 5.95
N VAL A 346 27.38 -2.26 6.81
CA VAL A 346 28.77 -2.53 6.43
C VAL A 346 28.92 -3.90 5.76
N ARG A 347 28.27 -4.93 6.33
CA ARG A 347 28.29 -6.30 5.76
C ARG A 347 27.64 -6.33 4.38
N GLN A 348 26.52 -5.65 4.19
CA GLN A 348 25.83 -5.57 2.89
C GLN A 348 26.69 -4.85 1.84
N ILE A 349 27.26 -3.69 2.18
CA ILE A 349 28.16 -2.94 1.27
C ILE A 349 29.35 -3.80 0.85
N LEU A 350 30.00 -4.48 1.80
CA LEU A 350 31.12 -5.39 1.50
C LEU A 350 30.70 -6.56 0.60
N ALA A 351 29.55 -7.16 0.86
CA ALA A 351 29.07 -8.31 0.09
C ALA A 351 28.74 -7.95 -1.36
N TYR A 352 28.02 -6.85 -1.57
CA TYR A 352 27.64 -6.40 -2.91
C TYR A 352 28.75 -5.66 -3.64
N GLY A 353 29.48 -4.74 -2.99
CA GLY A 353 30.43 -3.83 -3.63
C GLY A 353 31.90 -4.08 -3.32
N GLY A 354 32.21 -4.93 -2.33
CA GLY A 354 33.58 -5.19 -1.89
C GLY A 354 34.22 -4.04 -1.09
N ILE A 355 35.52 -4.11 -0.86
CA ILE A 355 36.27 -3.14 -0.03
C ILE A 355 36.25 -1.73 -0.66
N GLY A 356 36.28 -1.64 -1.99
CA GLY A 356 36.24 -0.34 -2.69
C GLY A 356 34.95 0.45 -2.43
N ALA A 357 33.78 -0.21 -2.45
CA ALA A 357 32.51 0.45 -2.13
C ALA A 357 32.45 0.89 -0.65
N LEU A 358 32.98 0.08 0.25
CA LEU A 358 33.03 0.45 1.67
C LEU A 358 33.94 1.67 1.89
N TRP A 359 35.08 1.70 1.22
CA TRP A 359 36.02 2.84 1.31
C TRP A 359 35.37 4.13 0.76
N HIS A 360 34.67 4.05 -0.36
CA HIS A 360 33.92 5.18 -0.92
C HIS A 360 32.91 5.75 0.10
N VAL A 361 32.07 4.91 0.69
CA VAL A 361 31.09 5.34 1.70
C VAL A 361 31.72 5.95 2.93
N LEU A 362 32.88 5.43 3.38
CA LEU A 362 33.59 5.97 4.53
C LEU A 362 34.21 7.35 4.23
N THR A 363 34.76 7.55 3.03
CA THR A 363 35.35 8.84 2.62
C THR A 363 34.31 9.92 2.45
N GLU A 364 33.14 9.62 1.85
CA GLU A 364 32.01 10.53 1.73
C GLU A 364 31.50 10.99 3.10
N ARG A 365 31.35 10.07 4.07
CA ARG A 365 30.91 10.41 5.44
C ARG A 365 31.91 11.26 6.21
N LEU A 366 33.18 11.11 5.94
CA LEU A 366 34.27 11.91 6.58
C LEU A 366 34.43 13.27 5.89
N GLY A 367 34.24 13.34 4.56
CA GLY A 367 34.33 14.58 3.79
C GLY A 367 33.13 15.54 3.99
N GLY A 368 31.94 15.03 4.25
CA GLY A 368 30.73 15.82 4.49
C GLY A 368 30.61 16.46 5.89
N ARG A 369 31.65 16.35 6.74
CA ARG A 369 31.75 17.00 8.06
C ARG A 369 32.64 18.25 8.08
N ARG A 370 32.91 18.86 6.93
CA ARG A 370 33.60 20.13 6.83
C ARG A 370 32.68 21.28 6.42
#